data_594498e7720ff15cd019820c68a01475
#
_entry.id   594498e7720ff15cd019820c68a01475
#
_cell.length_a   1.000
_cell.length_b   1.000
_cell.length_c   1.000
_cell.angle_alpha   90.00
_cell.angle_beta   90.00
_cell.angle_gamma   90.00
#
_symmetry.space_group_name_H-M   'P 1'
#
loop_
_entity.id
_entity.type
_entity.pdbx_description
1 polymer ?
#
loop_
_entity_poly.entity_id
_entity_poly.type
_entity_poly.pdbx_seq_one_letter_code
_entity_poly.pdbx_strand_id
1 'polypeptide(L)' 'CAMTTTAYVLIEGASDQTATIVKALQKVKGVKSAHAVTGPYDVIACVEATDVGTVGTVILSKIRTLKGVIRTVTCVAV' A
#
# COMPACT_ATOMS: atom_id res chain seq x y z
N CYS A 1 0.16 -5.16 -19.13
CA CYS A 1 -1.17 -5.39 -19.64
C CYS A 1 -2.05 -4.16 -19.47
N ALA A 2 -2.74 -3.79 -20.53
CA ALA A 2 -3.51 -2.56 -20.55
C ALA A 2 -4.73 -2.57 -19.63
N MET A 3 -5.14 -3.74 -19.18
CA MET A 3 -6.37 -3.90 -18.40
C MET A 3 -6.15 -3.79 -16.89
N THR A 4 -4.93 -3.59 -16.45
CA THR A 4 -4.62 -3.48 -15.03
C THR A 4 -4.44 -2.04 -14.60
N THR A 5 -4.94 -1.74 -13.42
CA THR A 5 -4.70 -0.44 -12.79
C THR A 5 -3.59 -0.59 -11.76
N THR A 6 -2.58 0.26 -11.86
CA THR A 6 -1.47 0.30 -10.92
C THR A 6 -1.62 1.51 -10.03
N ALA A 7 -1.40 1.31 -8.74
CA ALA A 7 -1.44 2.39 -7.78
C ALA A 7 -0.27 2.28 -6.83
N TYR A 8 0.17 3.41 -6.32
CA TYR A 8 1.20 3.46 -5.30
C TYR A 8 0.57 3.98 -4.03
N VAL A 9 0.71 3.23 -2.96
CA VAL A 9 0.17 3.62 -1.66
C VAL A 9 1.33 4.05 -0.78
N LEU A 10 1.31 5.31 -0.38
CA LEU A 10 2.31 5.88 0.50
C LEU A 10 1.78 5.77 1.92
N ILE A 11 2.54 5.12 2.79
CA ILE A 11 2.08 4.79 4.13
C ILE A 11 2.96 5.47 5.15
N GLU A 12 2.33 6.21 6.05
CA GLU A 12 2.98 6.77 7.20
C GLU A 12 2.67 5.88 8.40
N GLY A 13 3.70 5.37 9.03
CA GLY A 13 3.54 4.47 10.15
C GLY A 13 4.45 4.80 11.31
N ALA A 14 4.22 4.14 12.44
CA ALA A 14 5.11 4.27 13.58
C ALA A 14 6.50 3.76 13.20
N SER A 15 7.54 4.49 13.60
CA SER A 15 8.89 4.20 13.13
C SER A 15 9.39 2.82 13.52
N ASP A 16 8.92 2.28 14.63
CA ASP A 16 9.29 0.94 15.09
C ASP A 16 8.44 -0.17 14.45
N GLN A 17 7.45 0.19 13.63
CA GLN A 17 6.55 -0.77 12.99
C GLN A 17 6.78 -0.92 11.50
N THR A 18 7.75 -0.21 10.95
CA THR A 18 7.97 -0.18 9.50
C THR A 18 8.18 -1.58 8.92
N ALA A 19 9.05 -2.38 9.54
CA ALA A 19 9.32 -3.72 9.04
C ALA A 19 8.09 -4.62 9.14
N THR A 20 7.31 -4.48 10.20
CA THR A 20 6.07 -5.24 10.38
C THR A 20 5.06 -4.87 9.31
N ILE A 21 4.93 -3.59 9.00
CA ILE A 21 4.03 -3.10 7.97
C ILE A 21 4.42 -3.66 6.60
N VAL A 22 5.71 -3.62 6.27
CA VAL A 22 6.20 -4.15 4.99
C VAL A 22 5.86 -5.63 4.86
N LYS A 23 6.13 -6.41 5.89
CA LYS A 23 5.83 -7.85 5.85
C LYS A 23 4.34 -8.11 5.71
N ALA A 24 3.51 -7.37 6.43
CA ALA A 24 2.07 -7.53 6.35
C ALA A 24 1.54 -7.16 4.97
N LEU A 25 2.08 -6.10 4.38
CA LEU A 25 1.68 -5.68 3.03
C LEU A 25 1.99 -6.74 1.99
N GLN A 26 3.12 -7.40 2.11
CA GLN A 26 3.50 -8.45 1.15
C GLN A 26 2.55 -9.62 1.15
N LYS A 27 1.77 -9.79 2.22
CA LYS A 27 0.76 -10.84 2.33
C LYS A 27 -0.61 -10.42 1.81
N VAL A 28 -0.81 -9.14 1.54
CA VAL A 28 -2.09 -8.64 1.05
C VAL A 28 -2.21 -8.97 -0.44
N LYS A 29 -3.32 -9.59 -0.81
CA LYS A 29 -3.58 -9.89 -2.21
C LYS A 29 -3.75 -8.59 -3.00
N GLY A 30 -3.07 -8.48 -4.12
CA GLY A 30 -3.08 -7.29 -4.94
C GLY A 30 -1.87 -6.40 -4.75
N VAL A 31 -1.12 -6.59 -3.68
CA VAL A 31 0.13 -5.85 -3.45
C VAL A 31 1.26 -6.56 -4.20
N LYS A 32 1.84 -5.87 -5.18
CA LYS A 32 2.97 -6.39 -5.95
C LYS A 32 4.26 -6.33 -5.18
N SER A 33 4.49 -5.21 -4.52
CA SER A 33 5.72 -5.01 -3.77
C SER A 33 5.49 -3.97 -2.68
N ALA A 34 6.32 -4.01 -1.67
CA ALA A 34 6.30 -3.03 -0.59
C ALA A 34 7.73 -2.82 -0.14
N HIS A 35 8.11 -1.57 0.05
CA HIS A 35 9.46 -1.19 0.43
C HIS A 35 9.43 -0.13 1.52
N ALA A 36 10.32 -0.29 2.50
CA ALA A 36 10.56 0.77 3.47
C ALA A 36 11.37 1.86 2.78
N VAL A 37 11.01 3.10 3.01
CA VAL A 37 11.67 4.23 2.36
C VAL A 37 11.96 5.32 3.38
N THR A 38 12.83 6.24 3.00
CA THR A 38 13.09 7.44 3.79
C THR A 38 12.32 8.60 3.18
N GLY A 39 11.94 9.55 4.02
CA GLY A 39 11.22 10.73 3.58
C GLY A 39 9.97 10.97 4.41
N PRO A 40 9.01 11.73 3.88
CA PRO A 40 7.79 12.04 4.62
C PRO A 40 6.91 10.81 4.87
N TYR A 41 7.11 9.74 4.11
CA TYR A 41 6.39 8.48 4.30
C TYR A 41 7.41 7.39 4.62
N ASP A 42 6.96 6.34 5.30
CA ASP A 42 7.84 5.28 5.76
C ASP A 42 7.84 4.07 4.84
N VAL A 43 6.73 3.84 4.15
CA VAL A 43 6.59 2.66 3.27
C VAL A 43 5.88 3.08 1.99
N ILE A 44 6.33 2.52 0.88
CA ILE A 44 5.64 2.64 -0.41
C ILE A 44 5.27 1.24 -0.86
N ALA A 45 3.99 1.03 -1.14
CA ALA A 45 3.50 -0.23 -1.68
C ALA A 45 3.02 -0.02 -3.11
N CYS A 46 3.39 -0.94 -3.99
CA CYS A 46 2.87 -0.95 -5.35
C CYS A 46 1.76 -1.99 -5.43
N VAL A 47 0.57 -1.56 -5.81
CA VAL A 47 -0.58 -2.45 -5.90
C VAL A 47 -1.12 -2.47 -7.32
N GLU A 48 -1.66 -3.61 -7.71
CA GLU A 48 -2.32 -3.77 -9.00
C GLU A 48 -3.69 -4.39 -8.81
N ALA A 49 -4.65 -3.88 -9.56
CA ALA A 49 -6.00 -4.42 -9.55
C ALA A 49 -6.63 -4.21 -10.93
N THR A 50 -7.78 -4.82 -11.14
CA THR A 50 -8.48 -4.68 -12.41
C THR A 50 -9.07 -3.30 -12.59
N ASP A 51 -9.39 -2.62 -11.50
CA ASP A 51 -9.95 -1.28 -11.57
C ASP A 51 -9.65 -0.48 -10.30
N VAL A 52 -9.90 0.82 -10.39
CA VAL A 52 -9.66 1.74 -9.27
C VAL A 52 -10.55 1.43 -8.07
N GLY A 53 -11.77 0.97 -8.32
CA GLY A 53 -12.69 0.61 -7.25
C GLY A 53 -12.14 -0.50 -6.37
N THR A 54 -11.55 -1.53 -7.00
CA THR A 54 -10.93 -2.62 -6.25
C THR A 54 -9.76 -2.12 -5.40
N VAL A 55 -8.94 -1.24 -5.96
CA VAL A 55 -7.85 -0.65 -5.19
C VAL A 55 -8.39 0.06 -3.96
N GLY A 56 -9.42 0.90 -4.15
CA GLY A 56 -9.94 1.71 -3.07
C GLY A 56 -10.69 0.91 -2.01
N THR A 57 -11.52 -0.04 -2.44
CA THR A 57 -12.40 -0.74 -1.48
C THR A 57 -11.77 -1.97 -0.85
N VAL A 58 -11.02 -2.75 -1.61
CA VAL A 58 -10.49 -4.02 -1.12
C VAL A 58 -9.10 -3.83 -0.53
N ILE A 59 -8.20 -3.28 -1.32
CA ILE A 59 -6.80 -3.22 -0.93
C ILE A 59 -6.58 -2.21 0.18
N LEU A 60 -7.13 -1.01 0.04
CA LEU A 60 -6.94 0.04 1.04
C LEU A 60 -7.61 -0.32 2.36
N SER A 61 -8.75 -1.01 2.34
CA SER A 61 -9.38 -1.46 3.58
C SER A 61 -8.44 -2.36 4.36
N LYS A 62 -7.77 -3.28 3.66
CA LYS A 62 -6.83 -4.19 4.32
C LYS A 62 -5.61 -3.48 4.84
N ILE A 63 -5.09 -2.52 4.07
CA ILE A 63 -3.92 -1.75 4.49
C ILE A 63 -4.23 -0.92 5.74
N ARG A 64 -5.39 -0.29 5.78
CA ARG A 64 -5.77 0.56 6.90
C ARG A 64 -5.95 -0.21 8.20
N THR A 65 -6.24 -1.49 8.13
CA THR A 65 -6.41 -2.30 9.33
C THR A 65 -5.09 -2.82 9.90
N LEU A 66 -3.99 -2.60 9.19
CA LEU A 66 -2.68 -3.05 9.66
C LEU A 66 -2.25 -2.24 10.87
N LYS A 67 -1.72 -2.94 11.85
CA LYS A 67 -1.24 -2.31 13.07
C LYS A 67 -0.02 -1.44 12.77
N GLY A 68 -0.02 -0.23 13.29
CA GLY A 68 1.09 0.70 13.11
C GLY A 68 0.89 1.69 11.98
N VAL A 69 -0.13 1.51 11.14
CA VAL A 69 -0.43 2.46 10.07
C VAL A 69 -1.11 3.69 10.65
N ILE A 70 -0.52 4.87 10.42
CA ILE A 70 -1.06 6.13 10.90
C ILE A 70 -1.89 6.79 9.81
N ARG A 71 -1.35 6.85 8.60
CA ARG A 71 -2.02 7.52 7.50
C ARG A 71 -1.58 6.90 6.18
N THR A 72 -2.46 6.93 5.20
CA THR A 72 -2.15 6.44 3.85
C THR A 72 -2.54 7.48 2.82
N VAL A 73 -1.77 7.53 1.74
CA VAL A 73 -2.07 8.34 0.56
C VAL A 73 -1.97 7.42 -0.64
N THR A 74 -3.00 7.38 -1.46
CA THR A 74 -3.02 6.53 -2.65
C THR A 74 -2.85 7.37 -3.89
N CYS A 75 -1.90 6.98 -4.72
CA CYS A 75 -1.64 7.63 -6.01
C CYS A 75 -1.87 6.61 -7.11
N VAL A 76 -2.88 6.85 -7.93
CA VAL A 76 -3.19 5.95 -9.04
C VAL A 76 -2.39 6.37 -10.26
N ALA A 77 -1.71 5.42 -10.88
CA ALA A 77 -0.94 5.69 -12.10
C ALA A 77 -1.90 5.89 -13.27
N VAL A 78 -1.69 6.95 -14.01
CA VAL A 78 -2.52 7.27 -15.17
C VAL A 78 -1.73 7.23 -16.47
#